data_f311aeca6826dc170174f202b90ba5e3
#
_entry.id   f311aeca6826dc170174f202b90ba5e3
#
_cell.length_a   1.000
_cell.length_b   1.000
_cell.length_c   1.000
_cell.angle_alpha   90.00
_cell.angle_beta   90.00
_cell.angle_gamma   90.00
#
_symmetry.space_group_name_H-M   'P 1'
#
loop_
_entity.id
_entity.type
_entity.pdbx_description
1 polymer ?
#
loop_
_entity_poly.entity_id
_entity_poly.type
_entity_poly.pdbx_seq_one_letter_code
_entity_poly.pdbx_strand_id
1 'polypeptide(L)'
;MKLSKYLKPYMLFALLTPLTMVGEVMVDLLQPKLMSKIVDEGVLGQDMGLIIHTGLLMMLLIIIGGACGVGSSALGGVASQGFARDLRSDVFKKVMGLSFEQTDKFTTGSLVTRLTTDITALQQMVDFMLRMLVRDGILFIGGIIMMLTLNVKFGIVIAVAMPIEILIVVLVMRKANPLYSIVAARLDSVNTVMQENVSGARVVKAYVREDRESQRFGKANEDLMQANLRVQKMVAVLQPALMMIMNISVIAVILI
;
A
#
# COMPACT_ATOMS: atom_id res chain seq x y z
N MET A 1 10.51 -4.94 22.55
CA MET A 1 9.73 -3.74 22.89
C MET A 1 8.32 -3.92 22.31
N LYS A 2 7.25 -3.75 23.09
CA LYS A 2 5.88 -3.88 22.54
C LYS A 2 5.49 -2.55 21.91
N LEU A 3 5.50 -2.45 20.58
CA LEU A 3 5.12 -1.25 19.82
C LEU A 3 3.72 -0.74 20.19
N SER A 4 2.81 -1.64 20.57
CA SER A 4 1.47 -1.30 21.03
C SER A 4 1.43 -0.33 22.24
N LYS A 5 2.52 -0.22 23.03
CA LYS A 5 2.61 0.73 24.15
C LYS A 5 2.48 2.18 23.67
N TYR A 6 3.06 2.51 22.51
CA TYR A 6 3.06 3.86 21.96
C TYR A 6 1.76 4.23 21.26
N LEU A 7 0.93 3.23 20.90
CA LEU A 7 -0.41 3.46 20.33
C LEU A 7 -1.47 3.66 21.42
N LYS A 8 -1.24 3.15 22.64
CA LYS A 8 -2.21 3.25 23.76
C LYS A 8 -2.70 4.67 24.06
N PRO A 9 -1.86 5.72 24.12
CA PRO A 9 -2.32 7.09 24.38
C PRO A 9 -3.27 7.61 23.30
N TYR A 10 -3.19 7.07 22.09
CA TYR A 10 -3.99 7.46 20.92
C TYR A 10 -5.07 6.44 20.59
N MET A 11 -5.41 5.53 21.53
CA MET A 11 -6.36 4.43 21.29
C MET A 11 -7.73 4.95 20.84
N LEU A 12 -8.19 6.08 21.40
CA LEU A 12 -9.44 6.70 20.98
C LEU A 12 -9.44 7.05 19.49
N PHE A 13 -8.38 7.73 19.02
CA PHE A 13 -8.23 8.07 17.61
C PHE A 13 -8.03 6.83 16.74
N ALA A 14 -7.26 5.86 17.21
CA ALA A 14 -7.02 4.61 16.52
C ALA A 14 -8.28 3.74 16.37
N LEU A 15 -9.26 3.85 17.28
CA LEU A 15 -10.56 3.17 17.21
C LEU A 15 -11.59 3.98 16.40
N LEU A 16 -11.56 5.30 16.49
CA LEU A 16 -12.47 6.16 15.72
C LEU A 16 -12.14 6.13 14.23
N THR A 17 -10.86 5.98 13.85
CA THR A 17 -10.43 5.88 12.45
C THR A 17 -11.15 4.76 11.69
N PRO A 18 -11.11 3.47 12.12
CA PRO A 18 -11.90 2.41 11.50
C PRO A 18 -13.40 2.67 11.51
N LEU A 19 -13.93 3.27 12.58
CA LEU A 19 -15.37 3.53 12.71
C LEU A 19 -15.86 4.53 11.65
N THR A 20 -15.14 5.64 11.47
CA THR A 20 -15.44 6.61 10.39
C THR A 20 -15.23 6.00 9.01
N MET A 21 -14.25 5.12 8.85
CA MET A 21 -14.00 4.38 7.60
C MET A 21 -15.16 3.44 7.24
N VAL A 22 -15.79 2.78 8.24
CA VAL A 22 -17.00 2.00 8.01
C VAL A 22 -18.11 2.87 7.39
N GLY A 23 -18.28 4.11 7.87
CA GLY A 23 -19.26 5.04 7.31
C GLY A 23 -19.00 5.35 5.84
N GLU A 24 -17.74 5.64 5.45
CA GLU A 24 -17.34 5.85 4.05
C GLU A 24 -17.63 4.62 3.18
N VAL A 25 -17.17 3.44 3.63
CA VAL A 25 -17.33 2.18 2.87
C VAL A 25 -18.80 1.79 2.72
N MET A 26 -19.63 2.04 3.74
CA MET A 26 -21.08 1.78 3.63
C MET A 26 -21.72 2.64 2.56
N VAL A 27 -21.31 3.89 2.42
CA VAL A 27 -21.77 4.76 1.32
C VAL A 27 -21.31 4.18 -0.02
N ASP A 28 -20.04 3.79 -0.16
CA ASP A 28 -19.49 3.19 -1.39
C ASP A 28 -20.30 1.94 -1.81
N LEU A 29 -20.66 1.07 -0.86
CA LEU A 29 -21.42 -0.15 -1.11
C LEU A 29 -22.91 0.11 -1.44
N LEU A 30 -23.48 1.21 -0.95
CA LEU A 30 -24.87 1.56 -1.23
C LEU A 30 -25.07 2.20 -2.62
N GLN A 31 -24.04 2.85 -3.18
CA GLN A 31 -24.13 3.55 -4.47
C GLN A 31 -24.63 2.67 -5.62
N PRO A 32 -24.09 1.45 -5.86
CA PRO A 32 -24.58 0.59 -6.94
C PRO A 32 -26.05 0.22 -6.79
N LYS A 33 -26.51 -0.03 -5.54
CA LYS A 33 -27.91 -0.37 -5.26
C LYS A 33 -28.87 0.79 -5.55
N LEU A 34 -28.48 2.00 -5.18
CA LEU A 34 -29.27 3.20 -5.48
C LEU A 34 -29.28 3.49 -6.98
N MET A 35 -28.17 3.24 -7.67
CA MET A 35 -28.09 3.39 -9.13
C MET A 35 -29.00 2.38 -9.83
N SER A 36 -29.01 1.10 -9.41
CA SER A 36 -29.95 0.10 -9.93
C SER A 36 -31.40 0.57 -9.74
N LYS A 37 -31.76 1.11 -8.57
CA LYS A 37 -33.09 1.62 -8.31
C LYS A 37 -33.46 2.79 -9.27
N ILE A 38 -32.53 3.70 -9.56
CA ILE A 38 -32.76 4.77 -10.55
C ILE A 38 -33.05 4.18 -11.93
N VAL A 39 -32.30 3.15 -12.35
CA VAL A 39 -32.45 2.55 -13.67
C VAL A 39 -33.74 1.73 -13.75
N ASP A 40 -33.98 0.83 -12.79
CA ASP A 40 -35.05 -0.16 -12.85
C ASP A 40 -36.43 0.46 -12.59
N GLU A 41 -36.52 1.34 -11.57
CA GLU A 41 -37.81 1.92 -11.17
C GLU A 41 -37.99 3.34 -11.75
N GLY A 42 -36.91 4.12 -11.85
CA GLY A 42 -36.96 5.50 -12.32
C GLY A 42 -37.01 5.61 -13.83
N VAL A 43 -36.01 5.06 -14.53
CA VAL A 43 -35.89 5.18 -15.99
C VAL A 43 -36.91 4.28 -16.70
N LEU A 44 -36.96 3.00 -16.35
CA LEU A 44 -37.90 2.08 -16.94
C LEU A 44 -39.36 2.38 -16.55
N GLY A 45 -39.59 2.86 -15.34
CA GLY A 45 -40.89 3.31 -14.85
C GLY A 45 -41.29 4.73 -15.30
N GLN A 46 -40.40 5.45 -16.00
CA GLN A 46 -40.61 6.86 -16.42
C GLN A 46 -40.96 7.80 -15.25
N ASP A 47 -40.52 7.50 -14.04
CA ASP A 47 -40.75 8.31 -12.83
C ASP A 47 -39.59 9.28 -12.60
N MET A 48 -39.73 10.51 -13.13
CA MET A 48 -38.75 11.56 -12.96
C MET A 48 -38.60 12.01 -11.49
N GLY A 49 -39.68 11.91 -10.70
CA GLY A 49 -39.65 12.25 -9.26
C GLY A 49 -38.75 11.32 -8.48
N LEU A 50 -38.85 10.02 -8.74
CA LEU A 50 -37.99 8.99 -8.12
C LEU A 50 -36.51 9.19 -8.53
N ILE A 51 -36.24 9.50 -9.80
CA ILE A 51 -34.87 9.76 -10.29
C ILE A 51 -34.25 10.93 -9.54
N ILE A 52 -34.96 12.06 -9.46
CA ILE A 52 -34.45 13.28 -8.79
C ILE A 52 -34.26 13.00 -7.29
N HIS A 53 -35.24 12.40 -6.60
CA HIS A 53 -35.15 12.14 -5.19
C HIS A 53 -34.00 11.17 -4.83
N THR A 54 -33.85 10.09 -5.59
CA THR A 54 -32.79 9.10 -5.36
C THR A 54 -31.43 9.70 -5.74
N GLY A 55 -31.35 10.52 -6.79
CA GLY A 55 -30.14 11.23 -7.17
C GLY A 55 -29.67 12.24 -6.11
N LEU A 56 -30.59 13.02 -5.53
CA LEU A 56 -30.29 13.91 -4.40
C LEU A 56 -29.84 13.14 -3.15
N LEU A 57 -30.46 12.00 -2.87
CA LEU A 57 -30.04 11.11 -1.78
C LEU A 57 -28.61 10.59 -2.02
N MET A 58 -28.27 10.16 -3.23
CA MET A 58 -26.92 9.73 -3.57
C MET A 58 -25.90 10.86 -3.37
N MET A 59 -26.20 12.09 -3.79
CA MET A 59 -25.35 13.26 -3.57
C MET A 59 -25.13 13.54 -2.08
N LEU A 60 -26.19 13.48 -1.28
CA LEU A 60 -26.08 13.66 0.17
C LEU A 60 -25.19 12.57 0.81
N LEU A 61 -25.38 11.32 0.43
CA LEU A 61 -24.58 10.19 0.93
C LEU A 61 -23.11 10.35 0.54
N ILE A 62 -22.78 10.80 -0.68
CA ILE A 62 -21.40 11.07 -1.11
C ILE A 62 -20.76 12.14 -0.23
N ILE A 63 -21.48 13.20 0.10
CA ILE A 63 -20.98 14.26 0.99
C ILE A 63 -20.69 13.71 2.38
N ILE A 64 -21.61 12.89 2.93
CA ILE A 64 -21.43 12.24 4.24
C ILE A 64 -20.24 11.27 4.20
N GLY A 65 -20.15 10.41 3.16
CA GLY A 65 -19.03 9.50 2.96
C GLY A 65 -17.70 10.22 2.85
N GLY A 66 -17.65 11.30 2.07
CA GLY A 66 -16.47 12.16 1.95
C GLY A 66 -16.07 12.79 3.28
N ALA A 67 -17.03 13.29 4.06
CA ALA A 67 -16.76 13.80 5.41
C ALA A 67 -16.21 12.72 6.34
N CYS A 68 -16.74 11.48 6.28
CA CYS A 68 -16.22 10.34 7.01
C CYS A 68 -14.79 9.98 6.57
N GLY A 69 -14.49 10.01 5.28
CA GLY A 69 -13.14 9.75 4.73
C GLY A 69 -12.10 10.78 5.17
N VAL A 70 -12.47 12.08 5.11
CA VAL A 70 -11.61 13.15 5.63
C VAL A 70 -11.42 13.00 7.15
N GLY A 71 -12.48 12.71 7.87
CA GLY A 71 -12.43 12.45 9.31
C GLY A 71 -11.51 11.27 9.66
N SER A 72 -11.63 10.16 8.94
CA SER A 72 -10.76 8.99 9.10
C SER A 72 -9.30 9.34 8.83
N SER A 73 -9.03 10.13 7.78
CA SER A 73 -7.66 10.57 7.45
C SER A 73 -7.06 11.44 8.54
N ALA A 74 -7.83 12.38 9.09
CA ALA A 74 -7.39 13.25 10.17
C ALA A 74 -7.12 12.46 11.47
N LEU A 75 -8.07 11.59 11.86
CA LEU A 75 -7.95 10.79 13.10
C LEU A 75 -6.80 9.78 13.01
N GLY A 76 -6.66 9.08 11.87
CA GLY A 76 -5.55 8.16 11.61
C GLY A 76 -4.21 8.86 11.59
N GLY A 77 -4.15 10.06 10.99
CA GLY A 77 -2.98 10.92 11.02
C GLY A 77 -2.57 11.30 12.43
N VAL A 78 -3.51 11.73 13.29
CA VAL A 78 -3.22 12.05 14.70
C VAL A 78 -2.67 10.82 15.42
N ALA A 79 -3.29 9.64 15.24
CA ALA A 79 -2.86 8.40 15.90
C ALA A 79 -1.46 7.96 15.44
N SER A 80 -1.20 7.95 14.13
CA SER A 80 0.08 7.50 13.55
C SER A 80 1.22 8.47 13.81
N GLN A 81 0.98 9.79 13.71
CA GLN A 81 1.98 10.81 14.03
C GLN A 81 2.28 10.88 15.53
N GLY A 82 1.25 10.75 16.37
CA GLY A 82 1.41 10.67 17.82
C GLY A 82 2.27 9.47 18.24
N PHE A 83 1.99 8.30 17.64
CA PHE A 83 2.79 7.09 17.80
C PHE A 83 4.27 7.34 17.42
N ALA A 84 4.52 7.95 16.26
CA ALA A 84 5.88 8.24 15.79
C ALA A 84 6.62 9.24 16.70
N ARG A 85 5.91 10.28 17.17
CA ARG A 85 6.47 11.28 18.09
C ARG A 85 6.96 10.61 19.37
N ASP A 86 6.13 9.80 20.01
CA ASP A 86 6.43 9.19 21.29
C ASP A 86 7.53 8.12 21.15
N LEU A 87 7.47 7.33 20.06
CA LEU A 87 8.52 6.36 19.74
C LEU A 87 9.87 7.05 19.49
N ARG A 88 9.89 8.16 18.72
CA ARG A 88 11.11 8.92 18.43
C ARG A 88 11.71 9.51 19.69
N SER A 89 10.89 10.04 20.59
CA SER A 89 11.33 10.56 21.88
C SER A 89 11.98 9.48 22.74
N ASP A 90 11.36 8.31 22.85
CA ASP A 90 11.89 7.21 23.67
C ASP A 90 13.17 6.60 23.06
N VAL A 91 13.23 6.45 21.72
CA VAL A 91 14.44 5.98 21.04
C VAL A 91 15.57 7.00 21.19
N PHE A 92 15.29 8.30 21.05
CA PHE A 92 16.28 9.35 21.27
C PHE A 92 16.85 9.31 22.70
N LYS A 93 15.99 9.24 23.72
CA LYS A 93 16.41 9.09 25.11
C LYS A 93 17.27 7.86 25.31
N LYS A 94 16.92 6.74 24.66
CA LYS A 94 17.69 5.50 24.74
C LYS A 94 19.07 5.65 24.11
N VAL A 95 19.17 6.33 22.96
CA VAL A 95 20.44 6.61 22.27
C VAL A 95 21.32 7.50 23.13
N MET A 96 20.77 8.56 23.72
CA MET A 96 21.51 9.47 24.62
C MET A 96 21.94 8.80 25.92
N GLY A 97 21.32 7.72 26.33
CA GLY A 97 21.70 6.91 27.49
C GLY A 97 22.64 5.74 27.18
N LEU A 98 23.15 5.60 25.96
CA LEU A 98 24.15 4.59 25.62
C LEU A 98 25.52 4.97 26.21
N SER A 99 26.28 3.97 26.67
CA SER A 99 27.67 4.14 27.04
C SER A 99 28.57 4.39 25.81
N PHE A 100 29.75 4.96 25.99
CA PHE A 100 30.73 5.13 24.90
C PHE A 100 30.99 3.83 24.14
N GLU A 101 31.23 2.74 24.87
CA GLU A 101 31.44 1.40 24.27
C GLU A 101 30.26 0.91 23.43
N GLN A 102 29.04 1.24 23.84
CA GLN A 102 27.83 0.88 23.09
C GLN A 102 27.65 1.79 21.87
N THR A 103 28.01 3.05 21.99
CA THR A 103 27.91 4.03 20.88
C THR A 103 28.92 3.72 19.78
N ASP A 104 30.12 3.26 20.12
CA ASP A 104 31.16 2.90 19.16
C ASP A 104 30.76 1.68 18.27
N LYS A 105 29.81 0.87 18.72
CA LYS A 105 29.25 -0.24 17.92
C LYS A 105 28.33 0.24 16.80
N PHE A 106 27.85 1.46 16.86
CA PHE A 106 26.96 2.06 15.86
C PHE A 106 27.61 3.28 15.23
N THR A 107 27.52 3.42 13.91
CA THR A 107 27.89 4.67 13.26
C THR A 107 26.85 5.75 13.54
N THR A 108 27.27 7.00 13.63
CA THR A 108 26.35 8.15 13.83
C THR A 108 25.26 8.17 12.77
N GLY A 109 25.61 7.89 11.49
CA GLY A 109 24.66 7.79 10.40
C GLY A 109 23.60 6.71 10.63
N SER A 110 23.97 5.53 11.14
CA SER A 110 23.02 4.45 11.47
C SER A 110 22.03 4.87 12.57
N LEU A 111 22.47 5.57 13.59
CA LEU A 111 21.59 6.06 14.66
C LEU A 111 20.62 7.13 14.14
N VAL A 112 21.09 8.04 13.28
CA VAL A 112 20.25 9.05 12.64
C VAL A 112 19.18 8.37 11.75
N THR A 113 19.56 7.40 10.92
CA THR A 113 18.60 6.66 10.07
C THR A 113 17.52 5.97 10.88
N ARG A 114 17.87 5.36 12.03
CA ARG A 114 16.89 4.73 12.92
C ARG A 114 15.91 5.74 13.52
N LEU A 115 16.37 6.94 13.89
CA LEU A 115 15.56 8.00 14.47
C LEU A 115 14.65 8.70 13.44
N THR A 116 15.02 8.66 12.17
CA THR A 116 14.30 9.32 11.07
C THR A 116 13.55 8.31 10.21
N THR A 117 14.24 7.64 9.32
CA THR A 117 13.66 6.79 8.26
C THR A 117 12.91 5.58 8.83
N ASP A 118 13.53 4.84 9.79
CA ASP A 118 12.92 3.62 10.32
C ASP A 118 11.64 3.94 11.12
N ILE A 119 11.65 5.01 11.93
CA ILE A 119 10.45 5.43 12.68
C ILE A 119 9.38 5.94 11.72
N THR A 120 9.74 6.63 10.65
CA THR A 120 8.79 7.08 9.63
C THR A 120 8.17 5.89 8.89
N ALA A 121 8.95 4.86 8.57
CA ALA A 121 8.43 3.62 7.99
C ALA A 121 7.44 2.91 8.93
N LEU A 122 7.74 2.84 10.23
CA LEU A 122 6.82 2.29 11.23
C LEU A 122 5.53 3.13 11.36
N GLN A 123 5.63 4.45 11.30
CA GLN A 123 4.48 5.35 11.32
C GLN A 123 3.58 5.12 10.10
N GLN A 124 4.17 5.01 8.90
CA GLN A 124 3.42 4.72 7.67
C GLN A 124 2.75 3.34 7.74
N MET A 125 3.41 2.34 8.31
CA MET A 125 2.83 1.01 8.52
C MET A 125 1.62 1.08 9.47
N VAL A 126 1.70 1.85 10.56
CA VAL A 126 0.57 2.05 11.48
C VAL A 126 -0.59 2.74 10.78
N ASP A 127 -0.33 3.81 10.02
CA ASP A 127 -1.35 4.53 9.23
C ASP A 127 -2.02 3.60 8.21
N PHE A 128 -1.24 2.82 7.48
CA PHE A 128 -1.73 1.81 6.54
C PHE A 128 -2.64 0.77 7.21
N MET A 129 -2.23 0.24 8.38
CA MET A 129 -3.01 -0.74 9.12
C MET A 129 -4.34 -0.17 9.63
N LEU A 130 -4.33 1.07 10.10
CA LEU A 130 -5.54 1.71 10.65
C LEU A 130 -6.54 2.10 9.56
N ARG A 131 -6.08 2.40 8.35
CA ARG A 131 -6.91 2.93 7.27
C ARG A 131 -7.10 1.93 6.13
N MET A 132 -6.05 1.67 5.36
CA MET A 132 -6.15 0.87 4.13
C MET A 132 -6.57 -0.57 4.39
N LEU A 133 -5.93 -1.24 5.35
CA LEU A 133 -6.25 -2.63 5.65
C LEU A 133 -7.70 -2.80 6.13
N VAL A 134 -8.20 -1.85 6.91
CA VAL A 134 -9.59 -1.87 7.39
C VAL A 134 -10.55 -1.58 6.25
N ARG A 135 -10.28 -0.53 5.45
CA ARG A 135 -11.10 -0.15 4.30
C ARG A 135 -11.25 -1.30 3.31
N ASP A 136 -10.11 -1.82 2.85
CA ASP A 136 -10.09 -2.88 1.84
C ASP A 136 -10.71 -4.18 2.37
N GLY A 137 -10.50 -4.50 3.66
CA GLY A 137 -11.13 -5.64 4.32
C GLY A 137 -12.65 -5.52 4.38
N ILE A 138 -13.18 -4.35 4.73
CA ILE A 138 -14.63 -4.13 4.78
C ILE A 138 -15.23 -4.10 3.37
N LEU A 139 -14.57 -3.45 2.40
CA LEU A 139 -15.00 -3.46 1.00
C LEU A 139 -15.04 -4.87 0.43
N PHE A 140 -14.04 -5.69 0.74
CA PHE A 140 -13.98 -7.07 0.30
C PHE A 140 -15.14 -7.91 0.86
N ILE A 141 -15.34 -7.89 2.17
CA ILE A 141 -16.42 -8.65 2.81
C ILE A 141 -17.79 -8.08 2.43
N GLY A 142 -17.93 -6.76 2.48
CA GLY A 142 -19.17 -6.06 2.15
C GLY A 142 -19.57 -6.25 0.68
N GLY A 143 -18.61 -6.23 -0.23
CA GLY A 143 -18.84 -6.50 -1.66
C GLY A 143 -19.37 -7.91 -1.89
N ILE A 144 -18.78 -8.93 -1.24
CA ILE A 144 -19.27 -10.31 -1.33
C ILE A 144 -20.71 -10.41 -0.79
N ILE A 145 -20.98 -9.85 0.39
CA ILE A 145 -22.32 -9.87 0.99
C ILE A 145 -23.31 -9.16 0.06
N MET A 146 -22.95 -8.00 -0.49
CA MET A 146 -23.82 -7.23 -1.38
C MET A 146 -24.17 -8.02 -2.64
N MET A 147 -23.19 -8.68 -3.28
CA MET A 147 -23.41 -9.50 -4.45
C MET A 147 -24.31 -10.71 -4.15
N LEU A 148 -24.11 -11.38 -3.01
CA LEU A 148 -24.97 -12.50 -2.61
C LEU A 148 -26.40 -12.05 -2.32
N THR A 149 -26.61 -10.84 -1.83
CA THR A 149 -27.97 -10.29 -1.57
C THR A 149 -28.68 -9.87 -2.86
N LEU A 150 -27.94 -9.46 -3.88
CA LEU A 150 -28.50 -9.11 -5.19
C LEU A 150 -28.92 -10.36 -5.98
N ASN A 151 -28.01 -11.31 -6.13
CA ASN A 151 -28.27 -12.59 -6.78
C ASN A 151 -27.21 -13.63 -6.38
N VAL A 152 -27.65 -14.79 -5.91
CA VAL A 152 -26.76 -15.89 -5.51
C VAL A 152 -25.85 -16.33 -6.65
N LYS A 153 -26.33 -16.29 -7.91
CA LYS A 153 -25.53 -16.64 -9.08
C LYS A 153 -24.33 -15.69 -9.27
N PHE A 154 -24.51 -14.39 -9.03
CA PHE A 154 -23.40 -13.41 -9.05
C PHE A 154 -22.37 -13.72 -7.97
N GLY A 155 -22.83 -14.09 -6.78
CA GLY A 155 -21.99 -14.54 -5.68
C GLY A 155 -21.09 -15.72 -6.06
N ILE A 156 -21.61 -16.70 -6.81
CA ILE A 156 -20.84 -17.86 -7.29
C ILE A 156 -19.72 -17.43 -8.25
N VAL A 157 -19.99 -16.51 -9.18
CA VAL A 157 -18.96 -16.00 -10.10
C VAL A 157 -17.78 -15.41 -9.32
N ILE A 158 -18.06 -14.59 -8.31
CA ILE A 158 -17.02 -13.99 -7.48
C ILE A 158 -16.32 -15.03 -6.60
N ALA A 159 -17.05 -15.97 -6.01
CA ALA A 159 -16.49 -17.05 -5.21
C ALA A 159 -15.50 -17.94 -5.99
N VAL A 160 -15.64 -18.01 -7.31
CA VAL A 160 -14.70 -18.71 -8.21
C VAL A 160 -13.57 -17.77 -8.65
N ALA A 161 -13.86 -16.53 -9.03
CA ALA A 161 -12.87 -15.59 -9.54
C ALA A 161 -11.81 -15.20 -8.50
N MET A 162 -12.24 -14.87 -7.27
CA MET A 162 -11.32 -14.43 -6.21
C MET A 162 -10.23 -15.45 -5.83
N PRO A 163 -10.51 -16.74 -5.59
CA PRO A 163 -9.45 -17.70 -5.32
C PRO A 163 -8.45 -17.81 -6.49
N ILE A 164 -8.92 -17.68 -7.73
CA ILE A 164 -8.04 -17.70 -8.91
C ILE A 164 -7.13 -16.46 -8.91
N GLU A 165 -7.67 -15.27 -8.64
CA GLU A 165 -6.88 -14.03 -8.53
C GLU A 165 -5.84 -14.14 -7.42
N ILE A 166 -6.23 -14.58 -6.23
CA ILE A 166 -5.31 -14.79 -5.10
C ILE A 166 -4.21 -15.78 -5.47
N LEU A 167 -4.57 -16.89 -6.11
CA LEU A 167 -3.62 -17.90 -6.56
C LEU A 167 -2.58 -17.31 -7.52
N ILE A 168 -3.02 -16.53 -8.51
CA ILE A 168 -2.13 -15.87 -9.47
C ILE A 168 -1.19 -14.92 -8.76
N VAL A 169 -1.71 -14.06 -7.88
CA VAL A 169 -0.88 -13.12 -7.10
C VAL A 169 0.16 -13.87 -6.28
N VAL A 170 -0.25 -14.92 -5.56
CA VAL A 170 0.66 -15.72 -4.73
C VAL A 170 1.75 -16.40 -5.59
N LEU A 171 1.38 -16.98 -6.73
CA LEU A 171 2.33 -17.64 -7.62
C LEU A 171 3.36 -16.66 -8.21
N VAL A 172 2.90 -15.49 -8.67
CA VAL A 172 3.79 -14.46 -9.21
C VAL A 172 4.69 -13.90 -8.11
N MET A 173 4.16 -13.60 -6.92
CA MET A 173 4.94 -13.07 -5.80
C MET A 173 5.99 -14.09 -5.31
N ARG A 174 5.64 -15.38 -5.22
CA ARG A 174 6.62 -16.43 -4.88
C ARG A 174 7.77 -16.51 -5.88
N LYS A 175 7.51 -16.30 -7.17
CA LYS A 175 8.55 -16.27 -8.20
C LYS A 175 9.33 -14.94 -8.23
N ALA A 176 8.70 -13.82 -7.88
CA ALA A 176 9.33 -12.50 -7.86
C ALA A 176 10.23 -12.31 -6.63
N ASN A 177 9.86 -12.86 -5.46
CA ASN A 177 10.62 -12.69 -4.22
C ASN A 177 12.13 -13.02 -4.34
N PRO A 178 12.57 -14.16 -4.90
CA PRO A 178 14.00 -14.42 -5.07
C PRO A 178 14.69 -13.46 -6.03
N LEU A 179 13.96 -12.87 -6.98
CA LEU A 179 14.53 -11.90 -7.91
C LEU A 179 14.82 -10.56 -7.21
N TYR A 180 14.02 -10.16 -6.21
CA TYR A 180 14.29 -8.98 -5.40
C TYR A 180 15.61 -9.09 -4.61
N SER A 181 15.96 -10.27 -4.11
CA SER A 181 17.24 -10.48 -3.44
C SER A 181 18.43 -10.34 -4.41
N ILE A 182 18.26 -10.74 -5.69
CA ILE A 182 19.26 -10.53 -6.73
C ILE A 182 19.42 -9.03 -7.02
N VAL A 183 18.31 -8.28 -7.11
CA VAL A 183 18.35 -6.81 -7.29
C VAL A 183 19.11 -6.15 -6.14
N ALA A 184 18.83 -6.53 -4.88
CA ALA A 184 19.55 -6.01 -3.73
C ALA A 184 21.05 -6.27 -3.81
N ALA A 185 21.46 -7.50 -4.15
CA ALA A 185 22.89 -7.84 -4.33
C ALA A 185 23.57 -7.06 -5.46
N ARG A 186 22.85 -6.78 -6.58
CA ARG A 186 23.37 -5.96 -7.67
C ARG A 186 23.48 -4.48 -7.29
N LEU A 187 22.53 -3.97 -6.51
CA LEU A 187 22.58 -2.62 -5.96
C LEU A 187 23.78 -2.45 -5.02
N ASP A 188 24.04 -3.43 -4.14
CA ASP A 188 25.22 -3.44 -3.29
C ASP A 188 26.52 -3.42 -4.11
N SER A 189 26.58 -4.14 -5.23
CA SER A 189 27.71 -4.11 -6.14
C SER A 189 27.93 -2.71 -6.75
N VAL A 190 26.86 -2.04 -7.20
CA VAL A 190 26.95 -0.66 -7.70
C VAL A 190 27.44 0.29 -6.61
N ASN A 191 26.88 0.19 -5.39
CA ASN A 191 27.29 1.00 -4.25
C ASN A 191 28.78 0.80 -3.89
N THR A 192 29.26 -0.45 -3.95
CA THR A 192 30.68 -0.78 -3.68
C THR A 192 31.59 -0.11 -4.73
N VAL A 193 31.28 -0.25 -6.01
CA VAL A 193 32.05 0.40 -7.09
C VAL A 193 32.05 1.93 -6.94
N MET A 194 30.88 2.50 -6.57
CA MET A 194 30.77 3.95 -6.35
C MET A 194 31.60 4.40 -5.15
N GLN A 195 31.55 3.68 -4.02
CA GLN A 195 32.36 4.00 -2.83
C GLN A 195 33.86 3.92 -3.10
N GLU A 196 34.30 2.86 -3.81
CA GLU A 196 35.70 2.71 -4.20
C GLU A 196 36.15 3.85 -5.09
N ASN A 197 35.34 4.25 -6.08
CA ASN A 197 35.66 5.34 -7.00
C ASN A 197 35.71 6.71 -6.30
N VAL A 198 34.75 6.99 -5.40
CA VAL A 198 34.74 8.25 -4.64
C VAL A 198 35.93 8.31 -3.70
N SER A 199 36.22 7.23 -2.96
CA SER A 199 37.33 7.17 -2.02
C SER A 199 38.70 7.18 -2.72
N GLY A 200 38.79 6.51 -3.89
CA GLY A 200 40.01 6.40 -4.70
C GLY A 200 40.15 7.46 -5.79
N ALA A 201 39.28 8.49 -5.84
CA ALA A 201 39.24 9.44 -6.96
C ALA A 201 40.60 10.10 -7.31
N ARG A 202 41.41 10.41 -6.28
CA ARG A 202 42.76 10.95 -6.47
C ARG A 202 43.70 9.95 -7.18
N VAL A 203 43.60 8.67 -6.84
CA VAL A 203 44.39 7.59 -7.43
C VAL A 203 43.97 7.35 -8.87
N VAL A 204 42.64 7.28 -9.11
CA VAL A 204 42.08 7.12 -10.47
C VAL A 204 42.59 8.22 -11.39
N LYS A 205 42.56 9.49 -10.94
CA LYS A 205 43.06 10.64 -11.70
C LYS A 205 44.56 10.62 -11.86
N ALA A 206 45.33 10.26 -10.83
CA ALA A 206 46.80 10.20 -10.93
C ALA A 206 47.30 9.18 -11.97
N TYR A 207 46.55 8.09 -12.14
CA TYR A 207 46.87 7.03 -13.08
C TYR A 207 46.08 7.11 -14.39
N VAL A 208 45.27 8.17 -14.61
CA VAL A 208 44.46 8.38 -15.83
C VAL A 208 43.62 7.13 -16.15
N ARG A 209 42.88 6.62 -15.15
CA ARG A 209 42.10 5.39 -15.27
C ARG A 209 40.56 5.62 -15.27
N GLU A 210 40.12 6.83 -15.55
CA GLU A 210 38.70 7.22 -15.55
C GLU A 210 37.85 6.34 -16.48
N ASP A 211 38.35 6.06 -17.68
CA ASP A 211 37.63 5.24 -18.66
C ASP A 211 37.42 3.80 -18.17
N ARG A 212 38.42 3.23 -17.50
CA ARG A 212 38.31 1.89 -16.92
C ARG A 212 37.27 1.84 -15.79
N GLU A 213 37.33 2.81 -14.91
CA GLU A 213 36.36 2.86 -13.79
C GLU A 213 34.95 3.20 -14.29
N SER A 214 34.80 4.02 -15.32
CA SER A 214 33.55 4.27 -16.02
C SER A 214 32.95 2.98 -16.61
N GLN A 215 33.80 2.17 -17.29
CA GLN A 215 33.37 0.88 -17.82
C GLN A 215 32.97 -0.10 -16.71
N ARG A 216 33.73 -0.15 -15.62
CA ARG A 216 33.41 -0.98 -14.43
C ARG A 216 32.08 -0.61 -13.80
N PHE A 217 31.83 0.68 -13.61
CA PHE A 217 30.56 1.20 -13.13
C PHE A 217 29.44 0.90 -14.13
N GLY A 218 29.65 1.15 -15.42
CA GLY A 218 28.68 0.85 -16.47
C GLY A 218 28.23 -0.61 -16.46
N LYS A 219 29.17 -1.55 -16.27
CA LYS A 219 28.87 -2.98 -16.18
C LYS A 219 28.03 -3.30 -14.94
N ALA A 220 28.39 -2.77 -13.77
CA ALA A 220 27.63 -2.99 -12.54
C ALA A 220 26.21 -2.39 -12.64
N ASN A 221 26.08 -1.22 -13.26
CA ASN A 221 24.79 -0.56 -13.49
C ASN A 221 23.93 -1.33 -14.51
N GLU A 222 24.54 -1.86 -15.59
CA GLU A 222 23.84 -2.73 -16.56
C GLU A 222 23.32 -4.00 -15.89
N ASP A 223 24.14 -4.67 -15.05
CA ASP A 223 23.75 -5.85 -14.29
C ASP A 223 22.55 -5.56 -13.35
N LEU A 224 22.56 -4.40 -12.71
CA LEU A 224 21.44 -3.93 -11.88
C LEU A 224 20.19 -3.68 -12.73
N MET A 225 20.32 -3.01 -13.86
CA MET A 225 19.22 -2.76 -14.79
C MET A 225 18.60 -4.07 -15.26
N GLN A 226 19.41 -5.05 -15.67
CA GLN A 226 18.92 -6.36 -16.13
C GLN A 226 18.21 -7.13 -15.00
N ALA A 227 18.71 -7.05 -13.76
CA ALA A 227 18.04 -7.64 -12.61
C ALA A 227 16.68 -6.99 -12.36
N ASN A 228 16.58 -5.65 -12.38
CA ASN A 228 15.32 -4.92 -12.24
C ASN A 228 14.34 -5.27 -13.37
N LEU A 229 14.80 -5.32 -14.63
CA LEU A 229 13.94 -5.70 -15.75
C LEU A 229 13.35 -7.10 -15.61
N ARG A 230 14.08 -8.07 -15.05
CA ARG A 230 13.54 -9.42 -14.77
C ARG A 230 12.41 -9.38 -13.76
N VAL A 231 12.57 -8.61 -12.67
CA VAL A 231 11.50 -8.40 -11.68
C VAL A 231 10.30 -7.72 -12.32
N GLN A 232 10.53 -6.61 -13.04
CA GLN A 232 9.47 -5.84 -13.68
C GLN A 232 8.68 -6.66 -14.70
N LYS A 233 9.35 -7.45 -15.55
CA LYS A 233 8.69 -8.34 -16.51
C LYS A 233 7.82 -9.39 -15.80
N MET A 234 8.28 -9.93 -14.67
CA MET A 234 7.51 -10.89 -13.89
C MET A 234 6.25 -10.26 -13.27
N VAL A 235 6.41 -9.08 -12.64
CA VAL A 235 5.31 -8.36 -11.99
C VAL A 235 4.33 -7.77 -13.01
N ALA A 236 4.83 -7.34 -14.18
CA ALA A 236 3.99 -6.78 -15.25
C ALA A 236 2.90 -7.74 -15.77
N VAL A 237 3.09 -9.05 -15.60
CA VAL A 237 2.07 -10.06 -15.96
C VAL A 237 0.83 -9.99 -15.05
N LEU A 238 0.98 -9.47 -13.82
CA LEU A 238 -0.13 -9.44 -12.86
C LEU A 238 -1.32 -8.64 -13.37
N GLN A 239 -1.08 -7.41 -13.80
CA GLN A 239 -2.17 -6.51 -14.17
C GLN A 239 -3.01 -7.03 -15.35
N PRO A 240 -2.43 -7.50 -16.49
CA PRO A 240 -3.21 -8.10 -17.56
C PRO A 240 -3.93 -9.38 -17.13
N ALA A 241 -3.31 -10.21 -16.28
CA ALA A 241 -3.94 -11.44 -15.80
C ALA A 241 -5.17 -11.16 -14.93
N LEU A 242 -5.06 -10.20 -13.98
CA LEU A 242 -6.18 -9.79 -13.14
C LEU A 242 -7.29 -9.11 -13.96
N MET A 243 -6.94 -8.23 -14.91
CA MET A 243 -7.92 -7.62 -15.82
C MET A 243 -8.66 -8.67 -16.67
N MET A 244 -7.98 -9.72 -17.12
CA MET A 244 -8.61 -10.80 -17.89
C MET A 244 -9.64 -11.54 -17.03
N ILE A 245 -9.32 -11.87 -15.78
CA ILE A 245 -10.26 -12.53 -14.87
C ILE A 245 -11.45 -11.62 -14.58
N MET A 246 -11.19 -10.35 -14.29
CA MET A 246 -12.24 -9.36 -14.06
C MET A 246 -13.19 -9.27 -15.28
N ASN A 247 -12.66 -9.14 -16.49
CA ASN A 247 -13.48 -9.05 -17.70
C ASN A 247 -14.28 -10.33 -17.95
N ILE A 248 -13.68 -11.52 -17.73
CA ILE A 248 -14.40 -12.80 -17.82
C ILE A 248 -15.53 -12.85 -16.78
N SER A 249 -15.26 -12.38 -15.55
CA SER A 249 -16.28 -12.34 -14.50
C SER A 249 -17.44 -11.40 -14.85
N VAL A 250 -17.13 -10.22 -15.42
CA VAL A 250 -18.17 -9.28 -15.92
C VAL A 250 -19.01 -9.92 -17.01
N ILE A 251 -18.39 -10.57 -18.00
CA ILE A 251 -19.11 -11.29 -19.07
C ILE A 251 -19.98 -12.39 -18.49
N ALA A 252 -19.45 -13.18 -17.55
CA ALA A 252 -20.22 -14.24 -16.88
C ALA A 252 -21.45 -13.70 -16.15
N VAL A 253 -21.31 -12.56 -15.46
CA VAL A 253 -22.44 -11.89 -14.78
C VAL A 253 -23.48 -11.37 -15.77
N ILE A 254 -23.08 -10.86 -16.94
CA ILE A 254 -24.02 -10.38 -17.98
C ILE A 254 -24.79 -11.54 -18.64
N LEU A 255 -24.17 -12.72 -18.74
CA LEU A 255 -24.78 -13.89 -19.37
C LEU A 255 -25.72 -14.68 -18.44
N ILE A 256 -25.75 -14.40 -17.16
CA ILE A 256 -26.57 -15.05 -16.12
C ILE A 256 -27.87 -14.29 -15.85
#